data_d761a674a633da3c28a415ca34695f08
#
_entry.id   d761a674a633da3c28a415ca34695f08
#
_cell.length_a   1.000
_cell.length_b   1.000
_cell.length_c   1.000
_cell.angle_alpha   90.00
_cell.angle_beta   90.00
_cell.angle_gamma   90.00
#
_symmetry.space_group_name_H-M   'P 1'
#
loop_
_entity.id
_entity.type
_entity.pdbx_description
1 polymer ?
#
loop_
_entity_poly.entity_id
_entity_poly.type
_entity_poly.pdbx_seq_one_letter_code
_entity_poly.pdbx_strand_id
1 'polypeptide(L)'
;AAIDAGDVVTAEKAGVVASVSAEKVTIQLDEGGTRDYYLRKFNRSNQGTSYNQRVIVNAGERIEVGEVIADGPATENGELALGKNLLVAFMTWEGHNFEDAIILSQDLVKDDTLSSIHIEEYEVDSRDTKLGKEEITRDLPNVSPELLKDLDERGIIRIGAEVRPGDILVGKVTPKGETELSAEERLLRAIFNEKSREVRDTSLKVPHGEQGTIIAVKEFNAEDGDDELGSGVNRRVVVYIAQKRKITEGDKLAGRHGNKGVIAKILPVEDMPFLADGTPVDVVLNPLGIPGRMNFGQVLELHLGWIAQQGWKVEGTPEWATTLPAQAFEAPAGVKVATPVFDGALEEEIAGLLDSTLVPEGGERLIDSSGKATLLDGRSGEPFPFPVSVGYMYILKLHHLVDDKIHARSTGPYSMITQQPLGGKAQFGG
;
A
#
# COMPACT_ATOMS: atom_id res chain seq x y z
N ALA A 1 0.42 -20.61 -4.69
CA ALA A 1 0.32 -19.75 -3.49
C ALA A 1 -0.79 -18.71 -3.64
N ALA A 2 -0.83 -17.92 -4.73
CA ALA A 2 -1.87 -16.91 -4.95
C ALA A 2 -3.28 -17.52 -5.01
N ILE A 3 -3.43 -18.64 -5.69
CA ILE A 3 -4.70 -19.40 -5.78
C ILE A 3 -5.11 -19.93 -4.39
N ASP A 4 -4.16 -20.52 -3.66
CA ASP A 4 -4.41 -21.08 -2.33
C ASP A 4 -4.77 -20.01 -1.29
N ALA A 5 -4.24 -18.80 -1.45
CA ALA A 5 -4.57 -17.65 -0.60
C ALA A 5 -6.00 -17.12 -0.85
N GLY A 6 -6.63 -17.46 -1.99
CA GLY A 6 -7.97 -16.98 -2.35
C GLY A 6 -8.02 -15.51 -2.79
N ASP A 7 -6.87 -14.92 -3.11
CA ASP A 7 -6.78 -13.53 -3.58
C ASP A 7 -7.22 -13.38 -5.03
N VAL A 8 -6.99 -14.40 -5.85
CA VAL A 8 -7.36 -14.43 -7.27
C VAL A 8 -8.69 -15.12 -7.47
N VAL A 9 -9.39 -14.77 -8.55
CA VAL A 9 -10.61 -15.46 -8.98
C VAL A 9 -10.24 -16.46 -10.07
N THR A 10 -10.59 -17.73 -9.85
CA THR A 10 -10.34 -18.82 -10.80
C THR A 10 -11.65 -19.34 -11.41
N ALA A 11 -11.58 -19.79 -12.65
CA ALA A 11 -12.73 -20.39 -13.33
C ALA A 11 -13.04 -21.77 -12.73
N GLU A 12 -14.27 -21.96 -12.27
CA GLU A 12 -14.75 -23.25 -11.76
C GLU A 12 -15.07 -24.23 -12.88
N LYS A 13 -15.40 -23.73 -14.07
CA LYS A 13 -15.77 -24.51 -15.25
C LYS A 13 -15.18 -23.89 -16.52
N ALA A 14 -14.91 -24.74 -17.51
CA ALA A 14 -14.43 -24.31 -18.81
C ALA A 14 -15.54 -23.63 -19.64
N GLY A 15 -15.15 -22.69 -20.47
CA GLY A 15 -16.07 -21.95 -21.33
C GLY A 15 -15.42 -20.81 -22.08
N VAL A 16 -16.24 -19.92 -22.62
CA VAL A 16 -15.80 -18.71 -23.32
C VAL A 16 -16.31 -17.48 -22.59
N VAL A 17 -15.45 -16.50 -22.41
CA VAL A 17 -15.81 -15.23 -21.75
C VAL A 17 -16.83 -14.48 -22.61
N ALA A 18 -18.06 -14.38 -22.12
CA ALA A 18 -19.16 -13.70 -22.82
C ALA A 18 -19.11 -12.19 -22.64
N SER A 19 -18.84 -11.72 -21.44
CA SER A 19 -18.72 -10.29 -21.12
C SER A 19 -17.82 -10.03 -19.93
N VAL A 20 -17.21 -8.85 -19.93
CA VAL A 20 -16.29 -8.37 -18.90
C VAL A 20 -16.70 -6.99 -18.45
N SER A 21 -16.78 -6.78 -17.14
CA SER A 21 -16.93 -5.47 -16.52
C SER A 21 -15.96 -5.33 -15.34
N ALA A 22 -15.84 -4.15 -14.76
CA ALA A 22 -15.02 -3.95 -13.57
C ALA A 22 -15.51 -4.74 -12.34
N GLU A 23 -16.77 -5.10 -12.29
CA GLU A 23 -17.42 -5.76 -11.15
C GLU A 23 -17.70 -7.25 -11.38
N LYS A 24 -17.78 -7.65 -12.66
CA LYS A 24 -18.25 -9.00 -12.99
C LYS A 24 -17.66 -9.51 -14.29
N VAL A 25 -17.30 -10.80 -14.31
CA VAL A 25 -16.98 -11.58 -15.51
C VAL A 25 -18.07 -12.63 -15.71
N THR A 26 -18.65 -12.70 -16.91
CA THR A 26 -19.63 -13.71 -17.29
C THR A 26 -19.01 -14.68 -18.27
N ILE A 27 -19.02 -15.98 -17.96
CA ILE A 27 -18.51 -17.06 -18.80
C ILE A 27 -19.68 -17.87 -19.34
N GLN A 28 -19.73 -18.08 -20.67
CA GLN A 28 -20.60 -19.01 -21.35
C GLN A 28 -19.97 -20.39 -21.22
N LEU A 29 -20.61 -21.31 -20.48
CA LEU A 29 -20.07 -22.63 -20.19
C LEU A 29 -20.21 -23.57 -21.39
N ASP A 30 -19.24 -24.48 -21.58
CA ASP A 30 -19.29 -25.52 -22.61
C ASP A 30 -20.45 -26.52 -22.40
N GLU A 31 -20.85 -26.75 -21.14
CA GLU A 31 -22.00 -27.58 -20.75
C GLU A 31 -23.36 -26.90 -21.01
N GLY A 32 -23.34 -25.65 -21.43
CA GLY A 32 -24.52 -24.78 -21.61
C GLY A 32 -24.84 -23.93 -20.38
N GLY A 33 -25.43 -22.74 -20.63
CA GLY A 33 -25.69 -21.76 -19.60
C GLY A 33 -24.54 -20.78 -19.39
N THR A 34 -24.72 -19.85 -18.44
CA THR A 34 -23.75 -18.83 -18.10
C THR A 34 -23.40 -18.87 -16.61
N ARG A 35 -22.17 -18.53 -16.27
CA ARG A 35 -21.70 -18.37 -14.89
C ARG A 35 -21.18 -16.96 -14.70
N ASP A 36 -21.65 -16.29 -13.64
CA ASP A 36 -21.20 -14.98 -13.24
C ASP A 36 -20.20 -15.08 -12.10
N TYR A 37 -19.05 -14.38 -12.23
CA TYR A 37 -18.02 -14.23 -11.22
C TYR A 37 -17.96 -12.78 -10.80
N TYR A 38 -18.36 -12.48 -9.56
CA TYR A 38 -18.35 -11.14 -9.00
C TYR A 38 -16.99 -10.83 -8.37
N LEU A 39 -16.48 -9.63 -8.59
CA LEU A 39 -15.18 -9.17 -8.12
C LEU A 39 -15.31 -8.33 -6.87
N ARG A 40 -14.37 -8.47 -5.96
CA ARG A 40 -14.26 -7.59 -4.79
C ARG A 40 -13.63 -6.27 -5.20
N LYS A 41 -14.34 -5.17 -4.97
CA LYS A 41 -13.89 -3.83 -5.33
C LYS A 41 -13.72 -2.97 -4.09
N PHE A 42 -12.49 -2.52 -3.81
CA PHE A 42 -12.16 -1.58 -2.73
C PHE A 42 -12.71 -1.98 -1.35
N ASN A 43 -12.71 -3.26 -1.05
CA ASN A 43 -13.11 -3.76 0.26
C ASN A 43 -11.93 -3.64 1.24
N ARG A 44 -12.24 -3.27 2.49
CA ARG A 44 -11.24 -3.22 3.54
C ARG A 44 -10.82 -4.61 4.00
N SER A 45 -9.51 -4.86 4.11
CA SER A 45 -8.96 -6.04 4.79
C SER A 45 -8.90 -5.81 6.30
N ASN A 46 -8.65 -6.88 7.08
CA ASN A 46 -8.46 -6.79 8.52
C ASN A 46 -7.28 -5.89 8.93
N GLN A 47 -6.33 -5.67 8.04
CA GLN A 47 -5.16 -4.81 8.26
C GLN A 47 -5.34 -3.38 7.71
N GLY A 48 -6.54 -3.02 7.25
CA GLY A 48 -6.82 -1.72 6.66
C GLY A 48 -6.29 -1.55 5.23
N THR A 49 -5.83 -2.60 4.59
CA THR A 49 -5.44 -2.58 3.18
C THR A 49 -6.64 -2.79 2.27
N SER A 50 -6.50 -2.47 0.97
CA SER A 50 -7.59 -2.56 0.01
C SER A 50 -7.59 -3.90 -0.72
N TYR A 51 -8.71 -4.62 -0.71
CA TYR A 51 -9.01 -5.68 -1.65
C TYR A 51 -9.65 -5.09 -2.89
N ASN A 52 -8.94 -5.13 -4.02
CA ASN A 52 -9.44 -4.66 -5.30
C ASN A 52 -9.02 -5.63 -6.41
N GLN A 53 -9.94 -6.46 -6.86
CA GLN A 53 -9.69 -7.45 -7.91
C GLN A 53 -9.83 -6.80 -9.29
N ARG A 54 -8.95 -7.19 -10.22
CA ARG A 54 -8.90 -6.72 -11.60
C ARG A 54 -8.99 -7.88 -12.56
N VAL A 55 -9.85 -7.74 -13.57
CA VAL A 55 -9.97 -8.73 -14.64
C VAL A 55 -8.70 -8.75 -15.49
N ILE A 56 -8.23 -9.95 -15.84
CA ILE A 56 -7.07 -10.18 -16.70
C ILE A 56 -7.44 -10.86 -18.04
N VAL A 57 -8.70 -11.25 -18.19
CA VAL A 57 -9.20 -11.94 -19.41
C VAL A 57 -10.04 -11.00 -20.26
N ASN A 58 -10.14 -11.29 -21.55
CA ASN A 58 -10.89 -10.49 -22.51
C ASN A 58 -12.15 -11.22 -22.98
N ALA A 59 -13.15 -10.46 -23.43
CA ALA A 59 -14.37 -11.05 -24.03
C ALA A 59 -14.00 -11.85 -25.29
N GLY A 60 -14.57 -13.06 -25.40
CA GLY A 60 -14.27 -14.01 -26.48
C GLY A 60 -13.10 -14.94 -26.19
N GLU A 61 -12.39 -14.77 -25.11
CA GLU A 61 -11.28 -15.66 -24.70
C GLU A 61 -11.80 -16.98 -24.16
N ARG A 62 -11.11 -18.08 -24.50
CA ARG A 62 -11.42 -19.42 -23.97
C ARG A 62 -10.69 -19.61 -22.66
N ILE A 63 -11.43 -20.11 -21.66
CA ILE A 63 -10.95 -20.33 -20.30
C ILE A 63 -11.10 -21.81 -19.93
N GLU A 64 -10.05 -22.35 -19.34
CA GLU A 64 -10.04 -23.71 -18.80
C GLU A 64 -10.35 -23.72 -17.29
N VAL A 65 -10.68 -24.89 -16.75
CA VAL A 65 -10.96 -25.07 -15.32
C VAL A 65 -9.70 -24.77 -14.49
N GLY A 66 -9.83 -23.93 -13.46
CA GLY A 66 -8.72 -23.53 -12.59
C GLY A 66 -7.87 -22.37 -13.13
N GLU A 67 -8.14 -21.89 -14.32
CA GLU A 67 -7.46 -20.73 -14.89
C GLU A 67 -7.86 -19.43 -14.15
N VAL A 68 -6.89 -18.55 -13.95
CA VAL A 68 -7.13 -17.27 -13.27
C VAL A 68 -7.79 -16.28 -14.22
N ILE A 69 -8.95 -15.76 -13.82
CA ILE A 69 -9.73 -14.79 -14.60
C ILE A 69 -9.64 -13.36 -14.07
N ALA A 70 -9.29 -13.21 -12.80
CA ALA A 70 -9.05 -11.91 -12.20
C ALA A 70 -7.94 -11.98 -11.14
N ASP A 71 -7.05 -10.99 -11.18
CA ASP A 71 -5.99 -10.80 -10.20
C ASP A 71 -6.51 -10.13 -8.92
N GLY A 72 -5.90 -10.47 -7.80
CA GLY A 72 -6.10 -9.83 -6.50
C GLY A 72 -5.19 -8.62 -6.27
N PRO A 73 -5.21 -8.06 -5.05
CA PRO A 73 -4.47 -6.85 -4.70
C PRO A 73 -2.95 -7.00 -4.76
N ALA A 74 -2.42 -8.19 -4.55
CA ALA A 74 -0.99 -8.50 -4.51
C ALA A 74 -0.60 -9.59 -5.52
N THR A 75 -1.28 -9.64 -6.66
CA THR A 75 -1.04 -10.61 -7.73
C THR A 75 -0.95 -9.95 -9.09
N GLU A 76 -0.22 -10.56 -9.99
CA GLU A 76 -0.09 -10.15 -11.38
C GLU A 76 -0.06 -11.39 -12.28
N ASN A 77 -1.03 -11.49 -13.21
CA ASN A 77 -1.22 -12.66 -14.08
C ASN A 77 -1.27 -13.99 -13.31
N GLY A 78 -1.96 -14.02 -12.18
CA GLY A 78 -2.11 -15.19 -11.33
C GLY A 78 -0.92 -15.52 -10.43
N GLU A 79 0.16 -14.75 -10.50
CA GLU A 79 1.35 -14.92 -9.67
C GLU A 79 1.42 -13.89 -8.53
N LEU A 80 2.03 -14.29 -7.43
CA LEU A 80 2.21 -13.41 -6.27
C LEU A 80 3.16 -12.27 -6.59
N ALA A 81 2.71 -11.02 -6.38
CA ALA A 81 3.42 -9.78 -6.67
C ALA A 81 3.34 -8.83 -5.46
N LEU A 82 4.12 -9.13 -4.41
CA LEU A 82 4.14 -8.39 -3.15
C LEU A 82 5.03 -7.14 -3.17
N GLY A 83 5.84 -6.98 -4.19
CA GLY A 83 6.80 -5.88 -4.32
C GLY A 83 7.09 -5.55 -5.79
N LYS A 84 8.16 -4.81 -6.00
CA LYS A 84 8.62 -4.37 -7.32
C LYS A 84 10.09 -4.71 -7.53
N ASN A 85 10.45 -5.07 -8.76
CA ASN A 85 11.85 -5.19 -9.17
C ASN A 85 12.39 -3.78 -9.43
N LEU A 86 13.37 -3.36 -8.64
CA LEU A 86 13.98 -2.02 -8.72
C LEU A 86 15.45 -2.15 -9.06
N LEU A 87 15.98 -1.16 -9.80
CA LEU A 87 17.40 -1.07 -10.11
C LEU A 87 18.15 -0.54 -8.89
N VAL A 88 18.99 -1.39 -8.29
CA VAL A 88 19.67 -1.13 -7.02
C VAL A 88 21.18 -1.01 -7.25
N ALA A 89 21.80 -0.03 -6.60
CA ALA A 89 23.24 0.11 -6.50
C ALA A 89 23.70 -0.04 -5.05
N PHE A 90 24.73 -0.87 -4.81
CA PHE A 90 25.37 -1.00 -3.49
C PHE A 90 26.55 -0.05 -3.38
N MET A 91 26.33 1.14 -2.82
CA MET A 91 27.36 2.13 -2.60
C MET A 91 27.03 3.02 -1.39
N THR A 92 28.03 3.63 -0.79
CA THR A 92 27.83 4.67 0.22
C THR A 92 27.43 5.98 -0.45
N TRP A 93 26.51 6.73 0.17
CA TRP A 93 26.06 8.01 -0.34
C TRP A 93 26.06 9.07 0.76
N GLU A 94 27.17 9.81 0.88
CA GLU A 94 27.32 10.95 1.81
C GLU A 94 26.88 10.67 3.26
N GLY A 95 26.90 9.41 3.68
CA GLY A 95 26.41 8.99 5.00
C GLY A 95 24.89 8.89 5.12
N HIS A 96 24.11 9.30 4.12
CA HIS A 96 22.64 9.24 4.17
C HIS A 96 22.08 7.82 4.18
N ASN A 97 22.84 6.81 3.78
CA ASN A 97 22.47 5.41 3.86
C ASN A 97 23.24 4.64 4.94
N PHE A 98 23.72 5.33 5.97
CA PHE A 98 24.37 4.74 7.13
C PHE A 98 23.39 3.83 7.91
N GLU A 99 23.86 2.70 8.41
CA GLU A 99 23.08 1.74 9.22
C GLU A 99 21.72 1.34 8.59
N ASP A 100 21.74 0.80 7.36
CA ASP A 100 20.55 0.32 6.63
C ASP A 100 19.55 1.39 6.21
N ALA A 101 19.91 2.65 6.29
CA ALA A 101 19.13 3.70 5.69
C ALA A 101 19.15 3.58 4.16
N ILE A 102 18.04 3.90 3.54
CA ILE A 102 17.81 3.71 2.10
C ILE A 102 17.63 5.06 1.43
N ILE A 103 18.24 5.21 0.25
CA ILE A 103 18.01 6.36 -0.62
C ILE A 103 17.17 5.88 -1.81
N LEU A 104 16.12 6.63 -2.11
CA LEU A 104 15.22 6.37 -3.24
C LEU A 104 15.28 7.48 -4.27
N SER A 105 15.03 7.11 -5.53
CA SER A 105 14.72 8.05 -6.59
C SER A 105 13.31 8.62 -6.48
N GLN A 106 13.16 9.90 -6.78
CA GLN A 106 11.85 10.57 -6.82
C GLN A 106 10.92 10.01 -7.88
N ASP A 107 11.43 9.39 -8.93
CA ASP A 107 10.61 8.75 -9.97
C ASP A 107 9.71 7.65 -9.41
N LEU A 108 10.17 6.89 -8.40
CA LEU A 108 9.35 5.89 -7.73
C LEU A 108 8.12 6.49 -7.03
N VAL A 109 8.24 7.72 -6.54
CA VAL A 109 7.12 8.47 -5.93
C VAL A 109 6.20 9.03 -6.99
N LYS A 110 6.77 9.57 -8.08
CA LYS A 110 6.03 10.14 -9.20
C LYS A 110 5.18 9.11 -9.91
N ASP A 111 5.74 7.94 -10.20
CA ASP A 111 5.10 6.86 -10.95
C ASP A 111 4.26 5.93 -10.07
N ASP A 112 4.06 6.28 -8.79
CA ASP A 112 3.27 5.49 -7.83
C ASP A 112 3.74 4.02 -7.68
N THR A 113 5.01 3.73 -7.93
CA THR A 113 5.56 2.37 -7.97
C THR A 113 5.39 1.63 -6.65
N LEU A 114 5.56 2.33 -5.51
CA LEU A 114 5.41 1.81 -4.15
C LEU A 114 4.24 2.47 -3.39
N SER A 115 3.24 2.97 -4.11
CA SER A 115 2.03 3.53 -3.49
C SER A 115 1.08 2.43 -3.03
N SER A 116 0.40 2.66 -1.92
CA SER A 116 -0.56 1.72 -1.34
C SER A 116 -1.88 2.43 -1.01
N ILE A 117 -2.98 1.67 -1.04
CA ILE A 117 -4.30 2.17 -0.69
C ILE A 117 -4.65 1.59 0.69
N HIS A 118 -5.05 2.47 1.60
CA HIS A 118 -5.48 2.12 2.95
C HIS A 118 -6.93 2.55 3.12
N ILE A 119 -7.74 1.68 3.74
CA ILE A 119 -9.16 1.94 4.01
C ILE A 119 -9.36 1.86 5.52
N GLU A 120 -9.75 2.98 6.12
CA GLU A 120 -10.07 3.05 7.53
C GLU A 120 -11.59 3.08 7.73
N GLU A 121 -12.03 2.47 8.82
CA GLU A 121 -13.42 2.32 9.19
C GLU A 121 -13.71 3.10 10.46
N TYR A 122 -14.71 3.96 10.40
CA TYR A 122 -15.18 4.76 11.53
C TYR A 122 -16.64 4.49 11.76
N GLU A 123 -17.01 4.14 12.99
CA GLU A 123 -18.38 3.86 13.35
C GLU A 123 -18.90 4.82 14.41
N VAL A 124 -20.18 5.10 14.40
CA VAL A 124 -20.89 5.84 15.42
C VAL A 124 -22.24 5.20 15.67
N ASP A 125 -22.54 5.00 16.96
CA ASP A 125 -23.82 4.49 17.43
C ASP A 125 -24.70 5.63 17.95
N SER A 126 -25.99 5.57 17.63
CA SER A 126 -27.04 6.34 18.29
C SER A 126 -27.75 5.46 19.31
N ARG A 127 -27.68 5.83 20.58
CA ARG A 127 -28.18 5.02 21.71
C ARG A 127 -29.26 5.74 22.48
N ASP A 128 -30.07 4.96 23.19
CA ASP A 128 -30.99 5.50 24.21
C ASP A 128 -30.21 5.83 25.46
N THR A 129 -30.24 7.09 25.87
CA THR A 129 -29.67 7.55 27.13
C THR A 129 -30.77 7.81 28.19
N LYS A 130 -30.38 7.90 29.45
CA LYS A 130 -31.32 8.24 30.55
C LYS A 130 -31.97 9.63 30.37
N LEU A 131 -31.35 10.51 29.58
CA LEU A 131 -31.81 11.88 29.32
C LEU A 131 -32.62 12.04 28.05
N GLY A 132 -32.72 10.96 27.24
CA GLY A 132 -33.37 10.93 25.96
C GLY A 132 -32.59 10.18 24.91
N LYS A 133 -33.14 10.07 23.70
CA LYS A 133 -32.48 9.41 22.57
C LYS A 133 -31.42 10.31 21.96
N GLU A 134 -30.27 9.73 21.61
CA GLU A 134 -29.33 10.39 20.74
C GLU A 134 -29.89 10.44 19.31
N GLU A 135 -29.62 11.50 18.59
CA GLU A 135 -30.14 11.70 17.24
C GLU A 135 -29.01 12.00 16.26
N ILE A 136 -29.04 11.31 15.09
CA ILE A 136 -28.17 11.59 13.96
C ILE A 136 -28.87 12.65 13.11
N THR A 137 -28.26 13.84 13.01
CA THR A 137 -28.86 15.00 12.35
C THR A 137 -27.80 15.94 11.80
N ARG A 138 -28.19 16.70 10.78
CA ARG A 138 -27.39 17.80 10.24
C ARG A 138 -27.47 19.07 11.09
N ASP A 139 -28.51 19.21 11.91
CA ASP A 139 -28.74 20.40 12.75
C ASP A 139 -27.86 20.35 14.00
N LEU A 140 -26.61 20.78 13.86
CA LEU A 140 -25.60 20.75 14.91
C LEU A 140 -25.46 22.14 15.55
N PRO A 141 -25.41 22.24 16.91
CA PRO A 141 -25.21 23.51 17.60
C PRO A 141 -23.78 24.02 17.40
N ASN A 142 -23.61 25.30 17.15
CA ASN A 142 -22.32 26.00 17.08
C ASN A 142 -21.33 25.48 16.03
N VAL A 143 -21.84 24.95 14.90
CA VAL A 143 -21.04 24.46 13.79
C VAL A 143 -21.23 25.37 12.59
N SER A 144 -20.13 25.75 11.91
CA SER A 144 -20.21 26.59 10.73
C SER A 144 -20.84 25.84 9.54
N PRO A 145 -21.60 26.52 8.68
CA PRO A 145 -22.20 25.91 7.49
C PRO A 145 -21.18 25.27 6.54
N GLU A 146 -19.93 25.74 6.53
CA GLU A 146 -18.86 25.20 5.71
C GLU A 146 -18.48 23.76 6.09
N LEU A 147 -18.51 23.43 7.37
CA LEU A 147 -18.26 22.07 7.87
C LEU A 147 -19.42 21.11 7.59
N LEU A 148 -20.59 21.64 7.26
CA LEU A 148 -21.79 20.86 6.98
C LEU A 148 -22.04 20.65 5.48
N LYS A 149 -21.21 21.23 4.60
CA LYS A 149 -21.45 21.22 3.14
C LYS A 149 -21.51 19.81 2.54
N ASP A 150 -20.71 18.89 3.04
CA ASP A 150 -20.59 17.52 2.54
C ASP A 150 -21.50 16.52 3.27
N LEU A 151 -22.31 17.00 4.24
CA LEU A 151 -23.33 16.20 4.91
C LEU A 151 -24.66 16.24 4.11
N ASP A 152 -25.33 15.09 4.04
CA ASP A 152 -26.68 14.98 3.51
C ASP A 152 -27.73 15.57 4.48
N GLU A 153 -29.02 15.52 4.13
CA GLU A 153 -30.11 16.01 4.98
C GLU A 153 -30.23 15.22 6.28
N ARG A 154 -29.74 13.98 6.33
CA ARG A 154 -29.76 13.10 7.50
C ARG A 154 -28.55 13.30 8.40
N GLY A 155 -27.61 14.16 8.02
CA GLY A 155 -26.38 14.43 8.77
C GLY A 155 -25.26 13.43 8.53
N ILE A 156 -25.31 12.68 7.44
CA ILE A 156 -24.29 11.68 7.06
C ILE A 156 -23.49 12.23 5.87
N ILE A 157 -22.18 11.99 5.88
CA ILE A 157 -21.30 12.46 4.80
C ILE A 157 -21.58 11.72 3.49
N ARG A 158 -21.53 12.45 2.37
CA ARG A 158 -21.73 11.89 1.03
C ARG A 158 -20.52 11.06 0.58
N ILE A 159 -20.78 10.02 -0.21
CA ILE A 159 -19.73 9.24 -0.89
C ILE A 159 -19.02 10.15 -1.91
N GLY A 160 -17.69 10.03 -1.99
CA GLY A 160 -16.84 10.85 -2.85
C GLY A 160 -16.38 12.17 -2.22
N ALA A 161 -16.80 12.50 -1.01
CA ALA A 161 -16.28 13.66 -0.30
C ALA A 161 -14.82 13.48 0.11
N GLU A 162 -14.00 14.50 -0.09
CA GLU A 162 -12.65 14.58 0.45
C GLU A 162 -12.70 15.14 1.86
N VAL A 163 -12.09 14.43 2.80
CA VAL A 163 -12.09 14.78 4.22
C VAL A 163 -10.70 15.01 4.76
N ARG A 164 -10.63 15.92 5.75
CA ARG A 164 -9.42 16.30 6.49
C ARG A 164 -9.65 16.14 7.99
N PRO A 165 -8.58 16.14 8.80
CA PRO A 165 -8.72 16.08 10.26
C PRO A 165 -9.67 17.15 10.80
N GLY A 166 -10.65 16.75 11.61
CA GLY A 166 -11.65 17.64 12.20
C GLY A 166 -12.95 17.79 11.40
N ASP A 167 -13.01 17.35 10.14
CA ASP A 167 -14.25 17.34 9.36
C ASP A 167 -15.26 16.36 9.96
N ILE A 168 -16.55 16.69 9.83
CA ILE A 168 -17.64 15.90 10.38
C ILE A 168 -18.01 14.79 9.41
N LEU A 169 -17.97 13.54 9.87
CA LEU A 169 -18.39 12.36 9.11
C LEU A 169 -19.87 12.07 9.33
N VAL A 170 -20.32 12.10 10.58
CA VAL A 170 -21.71 11.88 10.95
C VAL A 170 -22.07 12.88 12.05
N GLY A 171 -23.06 13.70 11.78
CA GLY A 171 -23.60 14.65 12.75
C GLY A 171 -24.44 13.91 13.79
N LYS A 172 -24.10 14.02 15.06
CA LYS A 172 -24.84 13.44 16.17
C LYS A 172 -25.00 14.44 17.32
N VAL A 173 -26.16 14.46 17.92
CA VAL A 173 -26.45 15.25 19.11
C VAL A 173 -26.92 14.35 20.24
N THR A 174 -26.45 14.66 21.45
CA THR A 174 -26.81 13.95 22.67
C THR A 174 -27.54 14.90 23.62
N PRO A 175 -28.68 14.53 24.22
CA PRO A 175 -29.38 15.36 25.20
C PRO A 175 -28.51 15.72 26.41
N LYS A 176 -28.55 16.99 26.84
CA LYS A 176 -27.84 17.48 28.03
C LYS A 176 -28.74 17.40 29.29
N GLY A 177 -28.14 17.03 30.43
CA GLY A 177 -28.75 17.22 31.73
C GLY A 177 -28.67 18.68 32.22
N GLU A 178 -29.61 19.11 33.05
CA GLU A 178 -29.64 20.50 33.58
C GLU A 178 -28.35 20.91 34.33
N THR A 179 -27.58 19.95 34.81
CA THR A 179 -26.32 20.17 35.56
C THR A 179 -25.10 20.39 34.65
N GLU A 180 -25.21 20.16 33.35
CA GLU A 180 -24.08 20.25 32.41
C GLU A 180 -23.98 21.59 31.67
N LEU A 181 -24.80 22.59 32.03
CA LEU A 181 -24.73 23.92 31.44
C LEU A 181 -23.42 24.62 31.85
N SER A 182 -22.65 25.12 30.90
CA SER A 182 -21.50 25.97 31.18
C SER A 182 -21.90 27.25 31.90
N ALA A 183 -20.93 27.88 32.60
CA ALA A 183 -21.21 29.15 33.28
C ALA A 183 -21.68 30.25 32.32
N GLU A 184 -21.19 30.23 31.09
CA GLU A 184 -21.57 31.16 30.01
C GLU A 184 -22.98 30.89 29.50
N GLU A 185 -23.36 29.62 29.30
CA GLU A 185 -24.72 29.23 28.90
C GLU A 185 -25.74 29.56 29.96
N ARG A 186 -25.42 29.41 31.27
CA ARG A 186 -26.26 29.84 32.37
C ARG A 186 -26.47 31.36 32.37
N LEU A 187 -25.43 32.12 32.08
CA LEU A 187 -25.47 33.59 31.99
C LEU A 187 -26.32 34.05 30.82
N LEU A 188 -26.14 33.46 29.62
CA LEU A 188 -26.96 33.76 28.45
C LEU A 188 -28.43 33.42 28.67
N ARG A 189 -28.72 32.32 29.30
CA ARG A 189 -30.10 31.94 29.69
C ARG A 189 -30.75 32.92 30.65
N ALA A 190 -29.96 33.44 31.62
CA ALA A 190 -30.43 34.40 32.57
C ALA A 190 -30.65 35.80 31.99
N ILE A 191 -29.80 36.26 31.04
CA ILE A 191 -29.84 37.61 30.49
C ILE A 191 -30.80 37.71 29.32
N PHE A 192 -30.78 36.75 28.38
CA PHE A 192 -31.51 36.83 27.11
C PHE A 192 -32.76 35.97 27.03
N ASN A 193 -33.08 35.20 28.10
CA ASN A 193 -34.17 34.24 28.11
C ASN A 193 -34.18 33.27 26.92
N GLU A 194 -33.01 33.13 26.26
CA GLU A 194 -32.80 32.19 25.19
C GLU A 194 -32.73 30.78 25.72
N LYS A 195 -33.60 29.91 25.21
CA LYS A 195 -33.49 28.47 25.44
C LYS A 195 -32.18 28.00 24.82
N SER A 196 -31.14 27.81 25.66
CA SER A 196 -29.97 27.04 25.19
C SER A 196 -30.48 25.70 24.64
N ARG A 197 -29.98 25.28 23.47
CA ARG A 197 -30.34 23.96 22.92
C ARG A 197 -30.04 22.91 24.00
N GLU A 198 -30.99 22.07 24.31
CA GLU A 198 -30.87 20.99 25.29
C GLU A 198 -29.99 19.82 24.86
N VAL A 199 -29.16 20.04 23.81
CA VAL A 199 -28.34 19.01 23.16
C VAL A 199 -26.88 19.44 23.04
N ARG A 200 -25.99 18.44 23.11
CA ARG A 200 -24.53 18.59 22.93
C ARG A 200 -24.13 17.94 21.62
N ASP A 201 -23.20 18.57 20.88
CA ASP A 201 -22.56 17.98 19.70
C ASP A 201 -21.65 16.82 20.12
N THR A 202 -21.98 15.62 19.66
CA THR A 202 -21.22 14.38 19.85
C THR A 202 -20.93 13.71 18.49
N SER A 203 -20.82 14.53 17.44
CA SER A 203 -20.59 14.08 16.09
C SER A 203 -19.29 13.30 15.94
N LEU A 204 -19.31 12.32 15.03
CA LEU A 204 -18.12 11.62 14.62
C LEU A 204 -17.31 12.53 13.70
N LYS A 205 -16.08 12.82 14.06
CA LYS A 205 -15.14 13.66 13.32
C LYS A 205 -13.94 12.83 12.86
N VAL A 206 -13.35 13.24 11.75
CA VAL A 206 -12.10 12.64 11.26
C VAL A 206 -11.00 12.84 12.30
N PRO A 207 -10.35 11.76 12.78
CA PRO A 207 -9.28 11.86 13.76
C PRO A 207 -8.07 12.63 13.23
N HIS A 208 -7.26 13.15 14.14
CA HIS A 208 -6.01 13.82 13.79
C HIS A 208 -5.03 12.84 13.13
N GLY A 209 -4.47 13.25 11.99
CA GLY A 209 -3.54 12.43 11.19
C GLY A 209 -4.21 11.56 10.14
N GLU A 210 -5.55 11.57 10.04
CA GLU A 210 -6.31 10.84 9.04
C GLU A 210 -6.91 11.79 8.00
N GLN A 211 -6.89 11.37 6.74
CA GLN A 211 -7.48 12.11 5.63
C GLN A 211 -7.79 11.16 4.48
N GLY A 212 -8.61 11.55 3.54
CA GLY A 212 -8.89 10.72 2.38
C GLY A 212 -10.21 11.02 1.72
N THR A 213 -10.72 10.05 0.97
CA THR A 213 -11.99 10.13 0.24
C THR A 213 -12.97 9.11 0.81
N ILE A 214 -14.22 9.50 0.99
CA ILE A 214 -15.29 8.61 1.41
C ILE A 214 -15.64 7.67 0.27
N ILE A 215 -15.47 6.36 0.47
CA ILE A 215 -15.76 5.35 -0.56
C ILE A 215 -17.06 4.60 -0.32
N ALA A 216 -17.47 4.45 0.94
CA ALA A 216 -18.70 3.77 1.30
C ALA A 216 -19.24 4.28 2.63
N VAL A 217 -20.56 4.20 2.76
CA VAL A 217 -21.29 4.44 4.00
C VAL A 217 -22.30 3.30 4.17
N LYS A 218 -22.33 2.69 5.35
CA LYS A 218 -23.32 1.67 5.72
C LYS A 218 -24.15 2.16 6.88
N GLU A 219 -25.43 1.94 6.83
CA GLU A 219 -26.38 2.27 7.89
C GLU A 219 -27.10 1.01 8.34
N PHE A 220 -27.18 0.83 9.64
CA PHE A 220 -27.90 -0.25 10.29
C PHE A 220 -28.94 0.37 11.24
N ASN A 221 -30.20 -0.02 11.10
CA ASN A 221 -31.30 0.48 11.91
C ASN A 221 -31.99 -0.65 12.67
N ALA A 222 -32.25 -0.46 13.95
CA ALA A 222 -32.96 -1.46 14.77
C ALA A 222 -34.40 -1.72 14.26
N GLU A 223 -35.02 -0.75 13.60
CA GLU A 223 -36.37 -0.88 13.03
C GLU A 223 -36.41 -1.83 11.82
N ASP A 224 -35.29 -1.96 11.10
CA ASP A 224 -35.17 -2.84 9.91
C ASP A 224 -34.85 -4.31 10.29
N GLY A 225 -34.68 -4.60 11.59
CA GLY A 225 -34.42 -5.95 12.10
C GLY A 225 -32.97 -6.39 11.91
N ASP A 226 -32.03 -5.45 11.86
CA ASP A 226 -30.59 -5.74 11.73
C ASP A 226 -30.06 -6.37 13.03
N ASP A 227 -29.78 -7.67 12.97
CA ASP A 227 -29.25 -8.46 14.09
C ASP A 227 -27.81 -8.06 14.52
N GLU A 228 -27.14 -7.20 13.74
CA GLU A 228 -25.76 -6.73 14.01
C GLU A 228 -25.70 -5.61 15.08
N LEU A 229 -26.86 -5.08 15.50
CA LEU A 229 -26.91 -4.00 16.48
C LEU A 229 -26.86 -4.52 17.93
N GLY A 230 -25.98 -3.93 18.73
CA GLY A 230 -25.92 -4.23 20.16
C GLY A 230 -27.15 -3.75 20.94
N SER A 231 -27.37 -4.31 22.13
CA SER A 231 -28.49 -3.92 22.99
C SER A 231 -28.48 -2.42 23.29
N GLY A 232 -29.63 -1.74 23.05
CA GLY A 232 -29.78 -0.29 23.30
C GLY A 232 -29.21 0.63 22.22
N VAL A 233 -28.77 0.09 21.07
CA VAL A 233 -28.37 0.85 19.89
C VAL A 233 -29.56 0.96 18.94
N ASN A 234 -29.96 2.18 18.60
CA ASN A 234 -31.07 2.43 17.68
C ASN A 234 -30.60 2.48 16.22
N ARG A 235 -29.44 3.08 16.00
CA ARG A 235 -28.87 3.26 14.66
C ARG A 235 -27.35 3.24 14.74
N ARG A 236 -26.71 2.55 13.80
CA ARG A 236 -25.26 2.56 13.60
C ARG A 236 -24.95 3.06 12.20
N VAL A 237 -23.99 3.96 12.09
CA VAL A 237 -23.47 4.43 10.82
C VAL A 237 -21.99 4.11 10.78
N VAL A 238 -21.57 3.44 9.72
CA VAL A 238 -20.18 3.07 9.44
C VAL A 238 -19.71 3.77 8.20
N VAL A 239 -18.63 4.52 8.30
CA VAL A 239 -18.04 5.31 7.20
C VAL A 239 -16.67 4.75 6.87
N TYR A 240 -16.42 4.52 5.58
CA TYR A 240 -15.14 4.03 5.07
C TYR A 240 -14.40 5.15 4.36
N ILE A 241 -13.17 5.43 4.81
CA ILE A 241 -12.27 6.45 4.24
C ILE A 241 -11.11 5.74 3.55
N ALA A 242 -10.95 5.98 2.25
CA ALA A 242 -9.80 5.48 1.49
C ALA A 242 -8.73 6.56 1.38
N GLN A 243 -7.50 6.18 1.66
CA GLN A 243 -6.31 7.02 1.53
C GLN A 243 -5.29 6.36 0.62
N LYS A 244 -4.80 7.09 -0.37
CA LYS A 244 -3.65 6.69 -1.18
C LYS A 244 -2.38 7.22 -0.50
N ARG A 245 -1.52 6.32 -0.07
CA ARG A 245 -0.25 6.67 0.58
C ARG A 245 0.91 6.40 -0.36
N LYS A 246 1.53 7.48 -0.84
CA LYS A 246 2.79 7.40 -1.58
C LYS A 246 3.92 7.03 -0.64
N ILE A 247 4.99 6.47 -1.21
CA ILE A 247 6.19 6.19 -0.45
C ILE A 247 6.82 7.50 0.04
N THR A 248 7.22 7.55 1.31
CA THR A 248 7.80 8.74 1.94
C THR A 248 9.03 8.40 2.78
N GLU A 249 9.81 9.41 3.13
CA GLU A 249 10.91 9.29 4.09
C GLU A 249 10.38 8.80 5.44
N GLY A 250 11.06 7.81 6.02
CA GLY A 250 10.62 7.15 7.25
C GLY A 250 9.85 5.86 7.05
N ASP A 251 9.35 5.57 5.84
CA ASP A 251 8.74 4.29 5.52
C ASP A 251 9.78 3.18 5.48
N LYS A 252 9.35 1.95 5.79
CA LYS A 252 10.22 0.78 5.87
C LYS A 252 10.10 -0.08 4.64
N LEU A 253 11.25 -0.38 4.04
CA LEU A 253 11.39 -1.31 2.92
C LEU A 253 12.16 -2.56 3.33
N ALA A 254 11.99 -3.63 2.58
CA ALA A 254 12.76 -4.86 2.75
C ALA A 254 12.93 -5.59 1.41
N GLY A 255 14.00 -6.36 1.30
CA GLY A 255 14.13 -7.42 0.31
C GLY A 255 13.64 -8.77 0.83
N ARG A 256 14.00 -9.87 0.14
CA ARG A 256 13.62 -11.25 0.48
C ARG A 256 14.66 -11.99 1.35
N HIS A 257 15.75 -11.33 1.75
CA HIS A 257 16.91 -11.94 2.43
C HIS A 257 17.09 -11.44 3.88
N GLY A 258 16.01 -10.92 4.50
CA GLY A 258 16.09 -10.35 5.84
C GLY A 258 16.74 -8.96 5.87
N ASN A 259 17.08 -8.40 4.72
CA ASN A 259 17.56 -7.04 4.55
C ASN A 259 16.39 -6.07 4.63
N LYS A 260 16.38 -5.26 5.66
CA LYS A 260 15.34 -4.26 5.94
C LYS A 260 15.98 -2.92 6.24
N GLY A 261 15.34 -1.86 5.80
CA GLY A 261 15.84 -0.51 6.06
C GLY A 261 14.71 0.51 6.06
N VAL A 262 15.04 1.71 6.50
CA VAL A 262 14.13 2.86 6.53
C VAL A 262 14.62 3.88 5.51
N ILE A 263 13.69 4.47 4.77
CA ILE A 263 14.00 5.51 3.79
C ILE A 263 14.49 6.75 4.54
N ALA A 264 15.74 7.14 4.30
CA ALA A 264 16.34 8.33 4.88
C ALA A 264 16.13 9.55 3.99
N LYS A 265 16.19 9.38 2.68
CA LYS A 265 16.11 10.48 1.73
C LYS A 265 15.55 10.03 0.38
N ILE A 266 14.76 10.90 -0.23
CA ILE A 266 14.28 10.77 -1.60
C ILE A 266 14.97 11.85 -2.43
N LEU A 267 15.76 11.44 -3.41
CA LEU A 267 16.53 12.36 -4.25
C LEU A 267 15.81 12.62 -5.58
N PRO A 268 15.92 13.83 -6.13
CA PRO A 268 15.56 14.07 -7.52
C PRO A 268 16.28 13.10 -8.45
N VAL A 269 15.66 12.71 -9.54
CA VAL A 269 16.23 11.74 -10.49
C VAL A 269 17.55 12.23 -11.07
N GLU A 270 17.69 13.56 -11.25
CA GLU A 270 18.89 14.21 -11.78
C GLU A 270 20.10 14.06 -10.85
N ASP A 271 19.86 13.88 -9.55
CA ASP A 271 20.92 13.73 -8.54
C ASP A 271 21.31 12.27 -8.31
N MET A 272 20.51 11.34 -8.82
CA MET A 272 20.76 9.90 -8.65
C MET A 272 21.98 9.45 -9.48
N PRO A 273 22.76 8.45 -9.00
CA PRO A 273 23.76 7.79 -9.82
C PRO A 273 23.10 7.17 -11.05
N PHE A 274 23.80 7.15 -12.16
CA PHE A 274 23.27 6.59 -13.41
C PHE A 274 24.31 5.77 -14.15
N LEU A 275 23.84 4.83 -14.96
CA LEU A 275 24.63 3.96 -15.83
C LEU A 275 25.13 4.74 -17.07
N ALA A 276 26.10 4.18 -17.79
CA ALA A 276 26.69 4.81 -18.97
C ALA A 276 25.68 5.07 -20.12
N ASP A 277 24.56 4.34 -20.16
CA ASP A 277 23.45 4.57 -21.08
C ASP A 277 22.49 5.69 -20.65
N GLY A 278 22.72 6.29 -19.50
CA GLY A 278 21.87 7.33 -18.91
C GLY A 278 20.75 6.82 -17.99
N THR A 279 20.61 5.52 -17.78
CA THR A 279 19.60 4.95 -16.90
C THR A 279 19.93 5.25 -15.42
N PRO A 280 19.10 6.01 -14.67
CA PRO A 280 19.33 6.27 -13.26
C PRO A 280 19.02 5.05 -12.42
N VAL A 281 19.70 4.88 -11.28
CA VAL A 281 19.35 3.83 -10.31
C VAL A 281 18.14 4.26 -9.48
N ASP A 282 17.29 3.30 -9.12
CA ASP A 282 16.10 3.56 -8.33
C ASP A 282 16.39 3.65 -6.85
N VAL A 283 17.35 2.84 -6.38
CA VAL A 283 17.64 2.65 -4.95
C VAL A 283 19.13 2.58 -4.71
N VAL A 284 19.62 3.26 -3.68
CA VAL A 284 21.02 3.14 -3.22
C VAL A 284 21.03 2.52 -1.82
N LEU A 285 21.70 1.37 -1.70
CA LEU A 285 21.86 0.62 -0.47
C LEU A 285 23.31 0.64 0.02
N ASN A 286 23.48 0.63 1.35
CA ASN A 286 24.81 0.59 1.95
C ASN A 286 25.40 -0.82 1.87
N PRO A 287 26.57 -1.02 1.26
CA PRO A 287 27.23 -2.31 1.16
C PRO A 287 27.70 -2.85 2.51
N LEU A 288 27.94 -2.01 3.52
CA LEU A 288 28.39 -2.41 4.85
C LEU A 288 27.38 -3.28 5.59
N GLY A 289 26.09 -3.23 5.19
CA GLY A 289 25.04 -4.09 5.75
C GLY A 289 25.15 -5.56 5.35
N ILE A 290 25.95 -5.92 4.35
CA ILE A 290 26.05 -7.29 3.82
C ILE A 290 27.01 -8.17 4.60
N PRO A 291 28.31 -7.80 4.80
CA PRO A 291 29.28 -8.69 5.40
C PRO A 291 28.93 -9.12 6.83
N GLY A 292 28.46 -8.16 7.64
CA GLY A 292 28.14 -8.42 9.05
C GLY A 292 26.93 -9.34 9.26
N ARG A 293 26.03 -9.42 8.26
CA ARG A 293 24.80 -10.23 8.34
C ARG A 293 24.85 -11.49 7.48
N MET A 294 25.88 -11.61 6.65
CA MET A 294 26.14 -12.80 5.83
C MET A 294 24.96 -13.21 4.91
N ASN A 295 24.07 -12.27 4.58
CA ASN A 295 22.95 -12.52 3.67
C ASN A 295 23.35 -12.24 2.21
N PHE A 296 24.35 -12.99 1.73
CA PHE A 296 24.91 -12.83 0.38
C PHE A 296 23.92 -13.15 -0.74
N GLY A 297 22.84 -13.88 -0.44
CA GLY A 297 21.76 -14.15 -1.39
C GLY A 297 21.18 -12.89 -2.04
N GLN A 298 21.21 -11.73 -1.37
CA GLN A 298 20.78 -10.46 -1.98
C GLN A 298 21.70 -9.99 -3.11
N VAL A 299 23.01 -10.28 -3.04
CA VAL A 299 23.95 -9.93 -4.11
C VAL A 299 23.76 -10.87 -5.30
N LEU A 300 23.56 -12.16 -5.05
CA LEU A 300 23.26 -13.13 -6.09
C LEU A 300 21.92 -12.81 -6.79
N GLU A 301 20.91 -12.40 -6.02
CA GLU A 301 19.64 -11.91 -6.57
C GLU A 301 19.85 -10.68 -7.46
N LEU A 302 20.67 -9.72 -7.02
CA LEU A 302 20.99 -8.51 -7.77
C LEU A 302 21.55 -8.85 -9.17
N HIS A 303 22.53 -9.75 -9.22
CA HIS A 303 23.17 -10.17 -10.46
C HIS A 303 22.21 -10.96 -11.35
N LEU A 304 21.52 -11.94 -10.80
CA LEU A 304 20.55 -12.74 -11.55
C LEU A 304 19.37 -11.88 -12.06
N GLY A 305 18.97 -10.89 -11.27
CA GLY A 305 17.95 -9.91 -11.67
C GLY A 305 18.37 -9.08 -12.89
N TRP A 306 19.64 -8.66 -12.94
CA TRP A 306 20.19 -8.00 -14.13
C TRP A 306 20.19 -8.92 -15.36
N ILE A 307 20.69 -10.15 -15.20
CA ILE A 307 20.71 -11.17 -16.25
C ILE A 307 19.29 -11.39 -16.80
N ALA A 308 18.32 -11.59 -15.93
CA ALA A 308 16.92 -11.83 -16.30
C ALA A 308 16.30 -10.65 -17.04
N GLN A 309 16.65 -9.42 -16.66
CA GLN A 309 16.14 -8.21 -17.31
C GLN A 309 16.74 -8.01 -18.71
N GLN A 310 18.02 -8.28 -18.88
CA GLN A 310 18.70 -8.14 -20.18
C GLN A 310 18.42 -9.32 -21.11
N GLY A 311 18.18 -10.51 -20.56
CA GLY A 311 18.23 -11.76 -21.31
C GLY A 311 19.67 -12.19 -21.59
N TRP A 312 19.87 -13.42 -22.06
CA TRP A 312 21.21 -13.98 -22.31
C TRP A 312 21.19 -15.00 -23.42
N LYS A 313 22.39 -15.26 -23.95
CA LYS A 313 22.65 -16.34 -24.91
C LYS A 313 24.04 -16.91 -24.68
N VAL A 314 24.08 -18.18 -24.25
CA VAL A 314 25.32 -18.91 -24.02
C VAL A 314 25.82 -19.47 -25.35
N GLU A 315 27.03 -19.09 -25.76
CA GLU A 315 27.67 -19.61 -26.99
C GLU A 315 28.46 -20.88 -26.65
N GLY A 316 28.16 -21.95 -27.37
CA GLY A 316 28.83 -23.25 -27.18
C GLY A 316 28.38 -23.97 -25.90
N THR A 317 29.30 -24.79 -25.36
CA THR A 317 29.09 -25.51 -24.09
C THR A 317 30.28 -25.29 -23.16
N PRO A 318 30.38 -24.11 -22.54
CA PRO A 318 31.46 -23.84 -21.58
C PRO A 318 31.33 -24.74 -20.35
N GLU A 319 32.43 -24.96 -19.63
CA GLU A 319 32.49 -25.86 -18.49
C GLU A 319 31.49 -25.51 -17.39
N TRP A 320 31.31 -24.21 -17.11
CA TRP A 320 30.35 -23.71 -16.13
C TRP A 320 28.88 -23.95 -16.51
N ALA A 321 28.58 -24.13 -17.79
CA ALA A 321 27.22 -24.34 -18.29
C ALA A 321 26.82 -25.82 -18.40
N THR A 322 27.67 -26.75 -17.98
CA THR A 322 27.40 -28.20 -18.12
C THR A 322 26.26 -28.66 -17.21
N THR A 323 26.01 -27.95 -16.13
CA THR A 323 24.91 -28.21 -15.18
C THR A 323 23.60 -27.53 -15.58
N LEU A 324 23.64 -26.56 -16.49
CA LEU A 324 22.45 -25.85 -16.93
C LEU A 324 21.52 -26.74 -17.78
N PRO A 325 20.21 -26.71 -17.54
CA PRO A 325 19.27 -27.37 -18.44
C PRO A 325 19.27 -26.70 -19.81
N ALA A 326 19.03 -27.47 -20.86
CA ALA A 326 19.09 -26.98 -22.26
C ALA A 326 18.23 -25.72 -22.50
N GLN A 327 17.12 -25.55 -21.77
CA GLN A 327 16.22 -24.39 -21.83
C GLN A 327 16.85 -23.11 -21.26
N ALA A 328 17.88 -23.25 -20.43
CA ALA A 328 18.58 -22.13 -19.78
C ALA A 328 19.80 -21.62 -20.58
N PHE A 329 20.05 -22.11 -21.80
CA PHE A 329 21.15 -21.63 -22.65
C PHE A 329 20.81 -20.31 -23.38
N GLU A 330 19.54 -20.02 -23.56
CA GLU A 330 19.08 -18.78 -24.16
C GLU A 330 17.76 -18.33 -23.55
N ALA A 331 17.65 -17.06 -23.22
CA ALA A 331 16.43 -16.47 -22.72
C ALA A 331 16.26 -15.00 -23.20
N PRO A 332 15.05 -14.60 -23.55
CA PRO A 332 14.77 -13.21 -23.94
C PRO A 332 14.86 -12.26 -22.75
N ALA A 333 14.96 -10.97 -23.05
CA ALA A 333 14.89 -9.91 -22.04
C ALA A 333 13.57 -9.96 -21.26
N GLY A 334 13.62 -9.70 -19.94
CA GLY A 334 12.46 -9.69 -19.06
C GLY A 334 11.93 -11.08 -18.68
N VAL A 335 12.74 -12.13 -18.83
CA VAL A 335 12.36 -13.49 -18.46
C VAL A 335 12.24 -13.65 -16.94
N LYS A 336 11.27 -14.45 -16.51
CA LYS A 336 11.14 -14.83 -15.10
C LYS A 336 12.02 -16.04 -14.82
N VAL A 337 12.88 -15.92 -13.81
CA VAL A 337 13.80 -17.00 -13.38
C VAL A 337 13.32 -17.57 -12.04
N ALA A 338 13.26 -18.90 -11.97
CA ALA A 338 12.99 -19.63 -10.73
C ALA A 338 14.00 -20.76 -10.57
N THR A 339 14.59 -20.90 -9.39
CA THR A 339 15.44 -22.03 -9.04
C THR A 339 14.73 -22.94 -8.03
N PRO A 340 15.00 -24.27 -8.04
CA PRO A 340 14.47 -25.16 -7.01
C PRO A 340 14.97 -24.79 -5.62
N VAL A 341 14.19 -25.14 -4.59
CA VAL A 341 14.57 -24.93 -3.19
C VAL A 341 15.75 -25.84 -2.86
N PHE A 342 16.81 -25.28 -2.26
CA PHE A 342 18.09 -25.96 -1.95
C PHE A 342 18.89 -26.48 -3.16
N ASP A 343 18.52 -26.07 -4.36
CA ASP A 343 19.24 -26.38 -5.60
C ASP A 343 19.25 -25.13 -6.47
N GLY A 344 19.80 -24.04 -5.93
CA GLY A 344 19.90 -22.73 -6.56
C GLY A 344 21.01 -22.67 -7.61
N ALA A 345 21.07 -21.56 -8.36
CA ALA A 345 22.14 -21.30 -9.31
C ALA A 345 23.49 -21.19 -8.59
N LEU A 346 24.52 -21.77 -9.20
CA LEU A 346 25.89 -21.68 -8.71
C LEU A 346 26.50 -20.31 -9.04
N GLU A 347 27.50 -19.89 -8.24
CA GLU A 347 28.19 -18.61 -8.45
C GLU A 347 28.87 -18.55 -9.83
N GLU A 348 29.47 -19.68 -10.26
CA GLU A 348 30.11 -19.81 -11.57
C GLU A 348 29.10 -19.69 -12.72
N GLU A 349 27.89 -20.24 -12.55
CA GLU A 349 26.80 -20.11 -13.54
C GLU A 349 26.34 -18.66 -13.66
N ILE A 350 26.18 -17.96 -12.52
CA ILE A 350 25.77 -16.54 -12.52
C ILE A 350 26.85 -15.67 -13.19
N ALA A 351 28.12 -15.89 -12.87
CA ALA A 351 29.24 -15.15 -13.48
C ALA A 351 29.31 -15.39 -15.00
N GLY A 352 29.18 -16.65 -15.43
CA GLY A 352 29.17 -16.99 -16.86
C GLY A 352 27.95 -16.43 -17.61
N LEU A 353 26.79 -16.40 -16.94
CA LEU A 353 25.58 -15.79 -17.52
C LEU A 353 25.70 -14.26 -17.62
N LEU A 354 26.37 -13.59 -16.67
CA LEU A 354 26.64 -12.14 -16.75
C LEU A 354 27.46 -11.83 -18.00
N ASP A 355 28.45 -12.65 -18.33
CA ASP A 355 29.25 -12.53 -19.56
C ASP A 355 28.46 -12.85 -20.82
N SER A 356 27.38 -13.60 -20.71
CA SER A 356 26.51 -14.04 -21.80
C SER A 356 25.27 -13.17 -21.99
N THR A 357 25.12 -12.08 -21.22
CA THR A 357 23.97 -11.16 -21.33
C THR A 357 23.90 -10.52 -22.71
N LEU A 358 22.68 -10.36 -23.21
CA LEU A 358 22.42 -9.68 -24.46
C LEU A 358 22.79 -8.20 -24.35
N VAL A 359 23.46 -7.69 -25.38
CA VAL A 359 23.81 -6.27 -25.50
C VAL A 359 22.96 -5.68 -26.61
N PRO A 360 22.32 -4.53 -26.45
CA PRO A 360 21.57 -3.85 -27.50
C PRO A 360 22.45 -3.58 -28.70
N GLU A 361 21.90 -3.61 -29.92
CA GLU A 361 22.64 -3.30 -31.15
C GLU A 361 23.31 -1.92 -31.08
N GLY A 362 24.64 -1.89 -31.18
CA GLY A 362 25.45 -0.66 -31.09
C GLY A 362 25.68 -0.14 -29.65
N GLY A 363 25.22 -0.87 -28.64
CA GLY A 363 25.47 -0.55 -27.22
C GLY A 363 26.74 -1.20 -26.69
N GLU A 364 27.15 -0.79 -25.51
CA GLU A 364 28.23 -1.40 -24.74
C GLU A 364 27.64 -2.22 -23.57
N ARG A 365 28.41 -3.19 -23.09
CA ARG A 365 28.03 -3.96 -21.88
C ARG A 365 28.14 -3.05 -20.66
N LEU A 366 27.05 -2.84 -19.96
CA LEU A 366 26.96 -1.90 -18.83
C LEU A 366 27.51 -2.50 -17.53
N ILE A 367 27.40 -3.82 -17.36
CA ILE A 367 27.87 -4.55 -16.17
C ILE A 367 28.89 -5.60 -16.61
N ASP A 368 30.00 -5.66 -15.89
CA ASP A 368 31.07 -6.65 -16.12
C ASP A 368 30.73 -8.03 -15.54
N SER A 369 31.61 -9.02 -15.77
CA SER A 369 31.47 -10.40 -15.25
C SER A 369 31.47 -10.48 -13.71
N SER A 370 31.93 -9.44 -13.03
CA SER A 370 31.88 -9.35 -11.56
C SER A 370 30.59 -8.73 -11.03
N GLY A 371 29.64 -8.39 -11.93
CA GLY A 371 28.38 -7.76 -11.56
C GLY A 371 28.49 -6.29 -11.20
N LYS A 372 29.55 -5.61 -11.67
CA LYS A 372 29.81 -4.21 -11.37
C LYS A 372 29.68 -3.34 -12.61
N ALA A 373 29.25 -2.10 -12.38
CA ALA A 373 29.15 -1.04 -13.38
C ALA A 373 29.96 0.19 -12.94
N THR A 374 30.46 0.93 -13.92
CA THR A 374 30.94 2.31 -13.68
C THR A 374 29.73 3.22 -13.67
N LEU A 375 29.37 3.72 -12.50
CA LEU A 375 28.31 4.71 -12.34
C LEU A 375 28.86 6.13 -12.45
N LEU A 376 28.00 7.02 -12.95
CA LEU A 376 28.26 8.46 -13.03
C LEU A 376 27.41 9.18 -11.96
N ASP A 377 27.99 10.22 -11.36
CA ASP A 377 27.29 11.07 -10.39
C ASP A 377 26.32 12.00 -11.12
N GLY A 378 25.04 11.94 -10.83
CA GLY A 378 24.01 12.78 -11.47
C GLY A 378 24.25 14.29 -11.31
N ARG A 379 24.93 14.70 -10.24
CA ARG A 379 25.19 16.12 -9.94
C ARG A 379 26.38 16.69 -10.70
N SER A 380 27.43 15.89 -10.91
CA SER A 380 28.66 16.34 -11.57
C SER A 380 28.85 15.77 -12.97
N GLY A 381 28.21 14.63 -13.28
CA GLY A 381 28.44 13.88 -14.50
C GLY A 381 29.76 13.11 -14.51
N GLU A 382 30.53 13.12 -13.44
CA GLU A 382 31.82 12.44 -13.34
C GLU A 382 31.64 10.99 -12.86
N PRO A 383 32.49 10.06 -13.32
CA PRO A 383 32.44 8.67 -12.86
C PRO A 383 32.86 8.57 -11.39
N PHE A 384 32.22 7.67 -10.65
CA PHE A 384 32.69 7.29 -9.31
C PHE A 384 34.04 6.58 -9.38
N PRO A 385 34.90 6.75 -8.35
CA PRO A 385 36.27 6.23 -8.37
C PRO A 385 36.37 4.70 -8.40
N PHE A 386 35.32 3.99 -8.01
CA PHE A 386 35.27 2.53 -7.97
C PHE A 386 34.02 1.99 -8.65
N PRO A 387 34.13 0.84 -9.35
CA PRO A 387 32.97 0.16 -9.91
C PRO A 387 32.01 -0.28 -8.79
N VAL A 388 30.71 -0.18 -9.06
CA VAL A 388 29.61 -0.41 -8.11
C VAL A 388 28.82 -1.65 -8.54
N SER A 389 28.44 -2.51 -7.58
CA SER A 389 27.53 -3.62 -7.83
C SER A 389 26.12 -3.07 -8.10
N VAL A 390 25.61 -3.34 -9.29
CA VAL A 390 24.31 -2.86 -9.80
C VAL A 390 23.50 -4.00 -10.36
N GLY A 391 22.20 -3.99 -10.17
CA GLY A 391 21.27 -4.96 -10.77
C GLY A 391 19.86 -4.79 -10.22
N TYR A 392 18.99 -5.74 -10.51
CA TYR A 392 17.61 -5.69 -10.08
C TYR A 392 17.37 -6.54 -8.84
N MET A 393 16.68 -5.95 -7.87
CA MET A 393 16.23 -6.63 -6.65
C MET A 393 14.74 -6.44 -6.46
N TYR A 394 14.10 -7.44 -5.87
CA TYR A 394 12.70 -7.41 -5.50
C TYR A 394 12.54 -6.73 -4.14
N ILE A 395 11.98 -5.52 -4.14
CA ILE A 395 11.82 -4.67 -2.95
C ILE A 395 10.34 -4.62 -2.56
N LEU A 396 10.08 -4.82 -1.27
CA LEU A 396 8.76 -4.80 -0.66
C LEU A 396 8.62 -3.59 0.25
N LYS A 397 7.48 -2.89 0.15
CA LYS A 397 7.05 -1.89 1.13
C LYS A 397 6.40 -2.61 2.31
N LEU A 398 6.91 -2.41 3.51
CA LEU A 398 6.36 -3.02 4.71
C LEU A 398 5.21 -2.18 5.28
N HIS A 399 4.33 -2.82 6.05
CA HIS A 399 3.17 -2.16 6.67
C HIS A 399 3.53 -1.25 7.87
N HIS A 400 4.82 -0.98 8.05
CA HIS A 400 5.35 -0.04 9.04
C HIS A 400 5.53 1.35 8.44
N LEU A 401 4.41 2.02 8.16
CA LEU A 401 4.40 3.36 7.56
C LEU A 401 4.62 4.44 8.63
N VAL A 402 5.35 5.48 8.27
CA VAL A 402 5.66 6.59 9.18
C VAL A 402 4.39 7.34 9.61
N ASP A 403 3.43 7.51 8.72
CA ASP A 403 2.18 8.23 9.00
C ASP A 403 1.36 7.58 10.13
N ASP A 404 1.41 6.27 10.27
CA ASP A 404 0.74 5.55 11.34
C ASP A 404 1.44 5.70 12.71
N LYS A 405 2.70 6.08 12.71
CA LYS A 405 3.57 6.15 13.89
C LYS A 405 3.85 7.56 14.37
N ILE A 406 3.84 8.56 13.46
CA ILE A 406 4.08 9.96 13.81
C ILE A 406 2.98 10.45 14.74
N HIS A 407 3.36 10.99 15.89
CA HIS A 407 2.44 11.50 16.88
C HIS A 407 3.09 12.60 17.71
N ALA A 408 2.34 13.64 18.00
CA ALA A 408 2.74 14.72 18.88
C ALA A 408 1.57 15.15 19.76
N ARG A 409 1.87 15.59 20.98
CA ARG A 409 0.89 16.07 21.95
C ARG A 409 1.45 17.28 22.69
N SER A 410 0.64 18.31 22.84
CA SER A 410 0.90 19.39 23.80
C SER A 410 0.05 19.22 25.07
N THR A 411 -1.26 19.07 24.91
CA THR A 411 -2.23 18.76 25.96
C THR A 411 -3.22 17.74 25.42
N GLY A 412 -3.81 16.95 26.29
CA GLY A 412 -4.79 15.92 25.89
C GLY A 412 -5.44 15.24 27.11
N PRO A 413 -6.10 14.10 26.90
CA PRO A 413 -6.81 13.38 27.94
C PRO A 413 -5.86 12.76 28.97
N TYR A 414 -6.36 12.65 30.20
CA TYR A 414 -5.67 12.06 31.35
C TYR A 414 -6.49 10.89 31.90
N SER A 415 -5.80 9.92 32.53
CA SER A 415 -6.45 8.85 33.26
C SER A 415 -7.28 9.40 34.45
N MET A 416 -8.45 8.84 34.67
CA MET A 416 -9.32 9.28 35.76
C MET A 416 -8.74 9.01 37.17
N ILE A 417 -8.00 7.92 37.35
CA ILE A 417 -7.46 7.51 38.66
C ILE A 417 -6.10 8.13 38.90
N THR A 418 -5.15 7.93 38.02
CA THR A 418 -3.76 8.36 38.21
C THR A 418 -3.47 9.78 37.73
N GLN A 419 -4.41 10.42 37.00
CA GLN A 419 -4.25 11.76 36.43
C GLN A 419 -2.99 11.90 35.55
N GLN A 420 -2.53 10.80 34.97
CA GLN A 420 -1.44 10.74 34.04
C GLN A 420 -1.96 10.74 32.59
N PRO A 421 -1.16 11.25 31.60
CA PRO A 421 -1.53 11.16 30.20
C PRO A 421 -1.83 9.71 29.80
N LEU A 422 -2.85 9.55 28.94
CA LEU A 422 -3.12 8.24 28.33
C LEU A 422 -1.96 7.81 27.43
N GLY A 423 -1.86 6.53 27.09
CA GLY A 423 -0.86 5.98 26.19
C GLY A 423 -1.39 5.83 24.75
N GLY A 424 -0.48 5.96 23.77
CA GLY A 424 -0.75 5.65 22.37
C GLY A 424 -1.32 6.80 21.54
N LYS A 425 -1.10 6.72 20.21
CA LYS A 425 -1.54 7.71 19.22
C LYS A 425 -3.08 7.80 19.13
N ALA A 426 -3.75 6.64 19.12
CA ALA A 426 -5.21 6.57 18.98
C ALA A 426 -5.97 7.28 20.11
N GLN A 427 -5.40 7.35 21.30
CA GLN A 427 -5.97 7.98 22.48
C GLN A 427 -5.45 9.42 22.69
N PHE A 428 -4.73 9.97 21.74
CA PHE A 428 -4.05 11.25 21.88
C PHE A 428 -3.19 11.30 23.15
N GLY A 429 -2.45 10.22 23.40
CA GLY A 429 -1.62 10.01 24.58
C GLY A 429 -0.19 10.51 24.43
N GLY A 430 0.61 10.33 25.45
CA GLY A 430 2.02 10.70 25.46
C GLY A 430 2.40 11.82 26.39
#